data_8ff62f88920fff86d02aa072b747ac3b
#
_entry.id   8ff62f88920fff86d02aa072b747ac3b
#
_cell.length_a   1.000
_cell.length_b   1.000
_cell.length_c   1.000
_cell.angle_alpha   90.00
_cell.angle_beta   90.00
_cell.angle_gamma   90.00
#
_symmetry.space_group_name_H-M   'P 1'
#
loop_
_entity.id
_entity.type
_entity.pdbx_description
1 polymer ?
#
loop_
_entity_poly.entity_id
_entity_poly.type
_entity_poly.pdbx_seq_one_letter_code
_entity_poly.pdbx_strand_id
1 'polypeptide(L)'
;MGTPNTREFDEVLRSLCSPWREELDRLEPGKKAMVSELRFRTGCPVSLTIRGEPWFMDQQGLLQKAPIGTARRPTQPEMDELVAALCDYSVHTHAQEIREGYISLPGGSRAGLCGQAVLSGGEIKGIEQVTSLNVRIAREIPGVAAPLMEAVLTMRYGMLIYGPPGSGKTTLLKDLIRQLAGGAHGYHTVAAADERGELHLDQTGLVTLDRLLGYPKHLAVTHAA
;
A
#
# COMPACT_ATOMS: atom_id res chain seq x y z
N MET A 1 -6.18 26.67 1.95
CA MET A 1 -5.60 25.35 2.32
C MET A 1 -6.35 24.31 1.53
N GLY A 2 -5.67 23.50 0.70
CA GLY A 2 -6.31 22.43 -0.05
C GLY A 2 -6.90 21.37 0.86
N THR A 3 -7.94 20.67 0.41
CA THR A 3 -8.53 19.54 1.12
C THR A 3 -7.46 18.46 1.32
N PRO A 4 -7.30 17.87 2.53
CA PRO A 4 -6.33 16.81 2.76
C PRO A 4 -6.63 15.62 1.84
N ASN A 5 -5.59 15.08 1.18
CA ASN A 5 -5.74 13.87 0.37
C ASN A 5 -5.80 12.65 1.28
N THR A 6 -6.97 12.04 1.41
CA THR A 6 -7.22 10.84 2.23
C THR A 6 -7.37 9.57 1.38
N ARG A 7 -7.30 9.67 0.05
CA ARG A 7 -7.64 8.62 -0.91
C ARG A 7 -6.97 7.29 -0.58
N GLU A 8 -5.65 7.27 -0.41
CA GLU A 8 -4.90 6.03 -0.19
C GLU A 8 -5.23 5.40 1.18
N PHE A 9 -5.51 6.24 2.19
CA PHE A 9 -5.99 5.76 3.48
C PHE A 9 -7.38 5.14 3.36
N ASP A 10 -8.30 5.81 2.65
CA ASP A 10 -9.67 5.35 2.45
C ASP A 10 -9.72 4.07 1.59
N GLU A 11 -8.77 3.88 0.65
CA GLU A 11 -8.60 2.63 -0.10
C GLU A 11 -8.21 1.47 0.84
N VAL A 12 -7.26 1.69 1.74
CA VAL A 12 -6.90 0.70 2.76
C VAL A 12 -8.07 0.39 3.69
N LEU A 13 -8.85 1.40 4.11
CA LEU A 13 -10.02 1.19 4.95
C LEU A 13 -11.04 0.23 4.32
N ARG A 14 -11.22 0.28 2.99
CA ARG A 14 -12.16 -0.63 2.30
C ARG A 14 -11.75 -2.10 2.41
N SER A 15 -10.45 -2.38 2.55
CA SER A 15 -9.92 -3.72 2.73
C SER A 15 -9.98 -4.22 4.18
N LEU A 16 -10.36 -3.36 5.14
CA LEU A 16 -10.51 -3.77 6.53
C LEU A 16 -11.97 -4.20 6.84
N CYS A 17 -12.12 -5.14 7.76
CA CYS A 17 -13.42 -5.54 8.30
C CYS A 17 -13.91 -4.57 9.39
N SER A 18 -15.21 -4.68 9.74
CA SER A 18 -15.76 -4.10 10.97
C SER A 18 -15.17 -4.81 12.21
N PRO A 19 -14.96 -4.12 13.36
CA PRO A 19 -15.27 -2.70 13.59
C PRO A 19 -14.13 -1.75 13.19
N TRP A 20 -13.00 -2.26 12.72
CA TRP A 20 -11.78 -1.49 12.46
C TRP A 20 -11.98 -0.41 11.40
N ARG A 21 -12.75 -0.75 10.35
CA ARG A 21 -13.10 0.21 9.29
C ARG A 21 -13.80 1.43 9.87
N GLU A 22 -14.87 1.20 10.63
CA GLU A 22 -15.69 2.27 11.19
C GLU A 22 -14.95 3.08 12.26
N GLU A 23 -14.12 2.42 13.07
CA GLU A 23 -13.33 3.09 14.11
C GLU A 23 -12.27 4.01 13.49
N LEU A 24 -11.54 3.53 12.47
CA LEU A 24 -10.52 4.29 11.77
C LEU A 24 -11.13 5.37 10.84
N ASP A 25 -12.35 5.14 10.34
CA ASP A 25 -13.03 6.13 9.49
C ASP A 25 -13.41 7.41 10.25
N ARG A 26 -13.55 7.34 11.57
CA ARG A 26 -13.81 8.51 12.44
C ARG A 26 -12.62 9.45 12.58
N LEU A 27 -11.44 9.06 12.13
CA LEU A 27 -10.27 9.92 12.17
C LEU A 27 -10.47 11.18 11.35
N GLU A 28 -9.99 12.31 11.87
CA GLU A 28 -10.00 13.58 11.14
C GLU A 28 -9.26 13.46 9.78
N PRO A 29 -9.80 14.05 8.70
CA PRO A 29 -9.17 13.98 7.37
C PRO A 29 -7.70 14.41 7.36
N GLY A 30 -7.33 15.42 8.15
CA GLY A 30 -5.95 15.85 8.28
C GLY A 30 -5.02 14.79 8.89
N LYS A 31 -5.52 13.96 9.81
CA LYS A 31 -4.78 12.84 10.38
C LYS A 31 -4.72 11.67 9.40
N LYS A 32 -5.85 11.27 8.78
CA LYS A 32 -5.89 10.25 7.73
C LYS A 32 -4.85 10.49 6.64
N ALA A 33 -4.74 11.73 6.17
CA ALA A 33 -3.78 12.11 5.14
C ALA A 33 -2.31 11.94 5.55
N MET A 34 -2.03 11.86 6.85
CA MET A 34 -0.67 11.75 7.38
C MET A 34 -0.32 10.36 7.92
N VAL A 35 -1.28 9.45 8.04
CA VAL A 35 -1.01 8.07 8.48
C VAL A 35 -0.19 7.36 7.41
N SER A 36 0.94 6.80 7.78
CA SER A 36 1.80 5.98 6.90
C SER A 36 1.72 4.50 7.20
N GLU A 37 1.25 4.12 8.40
CA GLU A 37 1.25 2.73 8.84
C GLU A 37 0.17 2.50 9.91
N LEU A 38 -0.51 1.35 9.83
CA LEU A 38 -1.43 0.85 10.85
C LEU A 38 -0.85 -0.45 11.41
N ARG A 39 -0.80 -0.59 12.73
CA ARG A 39 -0.29 -1.79 13.40
C ARG A 39 -1.33 -2.40 14.29
N PHE A 40 -1.66 -3.65 14.01
CA PHE A 40 -2.52 -4.50 14.80
C PHE A 40 -1.68 -5.62 15.41
N ARG A 41 -1.82 -5.85 16.69
CA ARG A 41 -1.20 -6.97 17.42
C ARG A 41 -2.19 -7.54 18.40
N THR A 42 -2.35 -8.85 18.42
CA THR A 42 -3.21 -9.52 19.39
C THR A 42 -2.87 -9.10 20.82
N GLY A 43 -3.86 -8.60 21.54
CA GLY A 43 -3.72 -8.16 22.93
C GLY A 43 -2.92 -6.86 23.16
N CYS A 44 -2.36 -6.25 22.11
CA CYS A 44 -1.61 -5.00 22.21
C CYS A 44 -2.42 -3.81 21.71
N PRO A 45 -2.15 -2.58 22.19
CA PRO A 45 -2.79 -1.38 21.66
C PRO A 45 -2.58 -1.22 20.16
N VAL A 46 -3.67 -0.95 19.43
CA VAL A 46 -3.57 -0.56 18.02
C VAL A 46 -2.84 0.76 17.92
N SER A 47 -1.88 0.83 17.01
CA SER A 47 -1.10 2.04 16.79
C SER A 47 -1.05 2.43 15.32
N LEU A 48 -0.96 3.75 15.10
CA LEU A 48 -0.82 4.37 13.80
C LEU A 48 0.48 5.16 13.78
N THR A 49 1.21 5.11 12.67
CA THR A 49 2.36 5.98 12.48
C THR A 49 1.93 7.23 11.72
N ILE A 50 2.08 8.40 12.35
CA ILE A 50 1.76 9.71 11.79
C ILE A 50 3.03 10.57 11.82
N ARG A 51 3.52 10.99 10.65
CA ARG A 51 4.79 11.75 10.51
C ARG A 51 5.99 11.07 11.19
N GLY A 52 6.05 9.74 11.14
CA GLY A 52 7.12 8.95 11.75
C GLY A 52 6.97 8.69 13.25
N GLU A 53 5.92 9.22 13.90
CA GLU A 53 5.67 9.03 15.32
C GLU A 53 4.49 8.08 15.57
N PRO A 54 4.58 7.20 16.60
CA PRO A 54 3.48 6.32 16.96
C PRO A 54 2.36 7.09 17.69
N TRP A 55 1.13 6.76 17.32
CA TRP A 55 -0.10 7.20 17.99
C TRP A 55 -0.93 5.96 18.30
N PHE A 56 -1.61 5.96 19.43
CA PHE A 56 -2.43 4.84 19.90
C PHE A 56 -3.90 5.21 19.85
N MET A 57 -4.72 4.29 19.34
CA MET A 57 -6.15 4.47 19.20
C MET A 57 -6.86 3.92 20.45
N ASP A 58 -7.80 4.68 20.99
CA ASP A 58 -8.73 4.19 22.01
C ASP A 58 -10.01 3.60 21.40
N GLN A 59 -10.92 3.11 22.25
CA GLN A 59 -12.17 2.49 21.81
C GLN A 59 -13.15 3.49 21.17
N GLN A 60 -12.94 4.79 21.32
CA GLN A 60 -13.72 5.86 20.71
C GLN A 60 -13.10 6.33 19.36
N GLY A 61 -11.95 5.77 18.97
CA GLY A 61 -11.22 6.21 17.78
C GLY A 61 -10.37 7.47 18.00
N LEU A 62 -10.18 7.91 19.25
CA LEU A 62 -9.31 9.04 19.55
C LEU A 62 -7.85 8.60 19.58
N LEU A 63 -6.96 9.46 19.06
CA LEU A 63 -5.53 9.20 19.02
C LEU A 63 -4.78 9.88 20.15
N GLN A 64 -3.91 9.12 20.80
CA GLN A 64 -3.08 9.56 21.91
C GLN A 64 -1.62 9.17 21.74
N LYS A 65 -0.69 9.95 22.27
CA LYS A 65 0.76 9.71 22.17
C LYS A 65 1.25 8.51 23.00
N ALA A 66 0.50 8.13 24.04
CA ALA A 66 0.82 6.97 24.86
C ALA A 66 -0.40 6.05 24.96
N PRO A 67 -0.22 4.72 25.03
CA PRO A 67 -1.33 3.80 25.22
C PRO A 67 -1.88 3.95 26.65
N ILE A 68 -3.17 4.20 26.75
CA ILE A 68 -3.89 4.27 28.03
C ILE A 68 -4.75 3.01 28.22
N GLY A 69 -5.35 2.86 29.40
CA GLY A 69 -6.18 1.68 29.75
C GLY A 69 -7.35 1.43 28.79
N THR A 70 -7.87 2.48 28.15
CA THR A 70 -8.94 2.42 27.13
C THR A 70 -8.42 2.12 25.72
N ALA A 71 -7.11 1.89 25.54
CA ALA A 71 -6.54 1.61 24.23
C ALA A 71 -7.18 0.37 23.58
N ARG A 72 -7.54 0.49 22.31
CA ARG A 72 -8.15 -0.58 21.52
C ARG A 72 -7.12 -1.71 21.27
N ARG A 73 -7.49 -2.95 21.58
CA ARG A 73 -6.63 -4.13 21.47
C ARG A 73 -7.36 -5.23 20.69
N PRO A 74 -6.80 -5.69 19.56
CA PRO A 74 -7.40 -6.78 18.80
C PRO A 74 -7.34 -8.09 19.60
N THR A 75 -8.40 -8.86 19.52
CA THR A 75 -8.43 -10.27 19.93
C THR A 75 -7.95 -11.15 18.78
N GLN A 76 -7.64 -12.43 19.03
CA GLN A 76 -7.24 -13.35 17.96
C GLN A 76 -8.34 -13.56 16.91
N PRO A 77 -9.64 -13.74 17.26
CA PRO A 77 -10.69 -13.81 16.25
C PRO A 77 -10.79 -12.55 15.38
N GLU A 78 -10.59 -11.36 15.94
CA GLU A 78 -10.56 -10.12 15.16
C GLU A 78 -9.35 -10.04 14.23
N MET A 79 -8.19 -10.59 14.63
CA MET A 79 -7.01 -10.69 13.74
C MET A 79 -7.25 -11.65 12.59
N ASP A 80 -7.88 -12.80 12.86
CA ASP A 80 -8.21 -13.79 11.84
C ASP A 80 -9.21 -13.20 10.81
N GLU A 81 -10.20 -12.45 11.27
CA GLU A 81 -11.16 -11.74 10.42
C GLU A 81 -10.49 -10.63 9.60
N LEU A 82 -9.55 -9.87 10.20
CA LEU A 82 -8.75 -8.89 9.47
C LEU A 82 -7.95 -9.53 8.33
N VAL A 83 -7.29 -10.66 8.57
CA VAL A 83 -6.54 -11.38 7.53
C VAL A 83 -7.48 -11.84 6.41
N ALA A 84 -8.64 -12.39 6.76
CA ALA A 84 -9.63 -12.83 5.77
C ALA A 84 -10.12 -11.65 4.92
N ALA A 85 -10.43 -10.51 5.54
CA ALA A 85 -10.88 -9.30 4.85
C ALA A 85 -9.79 -8.72 3.93
N LEU A 86 -8.52 -8.67 4.37
CA LEU A 86 -7.40 -8.22 3.55
C LEU A 86 -7.16 -9.11 2.32
N CYS A 87 -7.61 -10.37 2.36
CA CYS A 87 -7.59 -11.32 1.23
C CYS A 87 -8.91 -11.33 0.44
N ASP A 88 -9.78 -10.35 0.60
CA ASP A 88 -11.14 -10.35 0.01
C ASP A 88 -11.88 -11.67 0.27
N TYR A 89 -11.71 -12.25 1.46
CA TYR A 89 -12.21 -13.56 1.88
C TYR A 89 -11.79 -14.74 0.98
N SER A 90 -10.71 -14.57 0.23
CA SER A 90 -10.13 -15.58 -0.66
C SER A 90 -8.65 -15.83 -0.35
N VAL A 91 -8.37 -16.37 0.82
CA VAL A 91 -7.00 -16.61 1.33
C VAL A 91 -6.15 -17.45 0.36
N HIS A 92 -6.77 -18.37 -0.38
CA HIS A 92 -6.06 -19.23 -1.33
C HIS A 92 -5.45 -18.47 -2.51
N THR A 93 -6.07 -17.38 -2.96
CA THR A 93 -5.52 -16.55 -4.05
C THR A 93 -4.26 -15.79 -3.61
N HIS A 94 -4.12 -15.54 -2.32
CA HIS A 94 -2.97 -14.86 -1.71
C HIS A 94 -1.94 -15.83 -1.08
N ALA A 95 -2.07 -17.14 -1.32
CA ALA A 95 -1.23 -18.15 -0.66
C ALA A 95 0.27 -17.95 -0.86
N GLN A 96 0.71 -17.44 -2.01
CA GLN A 96 2.11 -17.15 -2.27
C GLN A 96 2.58 -15.94 -1.46
N GLU A 97 1.82 -14.84 -1.49
CA GLU A 97 2.14 -13.61 -0.74
C GLU A 97 2.18 -13.88 0.77
N ILE A 98 1.22 -14.66 1.29
CA ILE A 98 1.18 -15.06 2.70
C ILE A 98 2.41 -15.87 3.08
N ARG A 99 2.91 -16.76 2.22
CA ARG A 99 4.18 -17.47 2.44
C ARG A 99 5.37 -16.53 2.50
N GLU A 100 5.33 -15.46 1.74
CA GLU A 100 6.36 -14.41 1.72
C GLU A 100 6.18 -13.39 2.86
N GLY A 101 5.12 -13.52 3.67
CA GLY A 101 4.87 -12.71 4.86
C GLY A 101 4.16 -11.40 4.60
N TYR A 102 3.46 -11.24 3.48
CA TYR A 102 2.69 -10.04 3.18
C TYR A 102 1.43 -10.33 2.36
N ILE A 103 0.54 -9.35 2.27
CA ILE A 103 -0.62 -9.28 1.37
C ILE A 103 -0.54 -7.93 0.65
N SER A 104 -0.63 -7.94 -0.68
CA SER A 104 -0.75 -6.72 -1.48
C SER A 104 -2.18 -6.18 -1.40
N LEU A 105 -2.31 -4.86 -1.21
CA LEU A 105 -3.59 -4.16 -1.11
C LEU A 105 -3.75 -3.19 -2.28
N PRO A 106 -5.00 -2.78 -2.60
CA PRO A 106 -5.26 -1.76 -3.61
C PRO A 106 -4.43 -0.49 -3.39
N GLY A 107 -4.10 0.22 -4.45
CA GLY A 107 -3.32 1.46 -4.40
C GLY A 107 -1.84 1.30 -4.05
N GLY A 108 -1.31 0.06 -4.00
CA GLY A 108 0.10 -0.20 -3.70
C GLY A 108 0.43 -0.30 -2.23
N SER A 109 -0.56 -0.26 -1.38
CA SER A 109 -0.43 -0.55 0.04
C SER A 109 -0.10 -2.01 0.27
N ARG A 110 0.50 -2.36 1.42
CA ARG A 110 0.86 -3.73 1.77
C ARG A 110 0.59 -3.99 3.25
N ALA A 111 0.09 -5.18 3.55
CA ALA A 111 -0.02 -5.68 4.90
C ALA A 111 1.06 -6.75 5.14
N GLY A 112 2.05 -6.46 5.96
CA GLY A 112 3.02 -7.46 6.46
C GLY A 112 2.38 -8.31 7.54
N LEU A 113 2.62 -9.61 7.49
CA LEU A 113 2.06 -10.62 8.39
C LEU A 113 3.14 -11.19 9.30
N CYS A 114 2.80 -11.40 10.57
CA CYS A 114 3.63 -12.14 11.51
C CYS A 114 2.75 -13.13 12.28
N GLY A 115 3.14 -14.38 12.30
CA GLY A 115 2.39 -15.48 12.91
C GLY A 115 3.21 -16.74 13.03
N GLN A 116 2.58 -17.87 13.20
CA GLN A 116 3.23 -19.17 13.27
C GLN A 116 3.46 -19.72 11.86
N ALA A 117 4.72 -19.99 11.52
CA ALA A 117 5.05 -20.59 10.23
C ALA A 117 4.67 -22.08 10.20
N VAL A 118 3.98 -22.49 9.15
CA VAL A 118 3.69 -23.90 8.86
C VAL A 118 4.78 -24.46 7.97
N LEU A 119 5.48 -25.46 8.46
CA LEU A 119 6.58 -26.11 7.73
C LEU A 119 6.16 -27.47 7.19
N SER A 120 6.57 -27.78 5.96
CA SER A 120 6.46 -29.12 5.37
C SER A 120 7.68 -29.39 4.51
N GLY A 121 8.40 -30.47 4.79
CA GLY A 121 9.63 -30.82 4.07
C GLY A 121 10.76 -29.79 4.22
N GLY A 122 10.78 -29.01 5.30
CA GLY A 122 11.78 -27.95 5.54
C GLY A 122 11.47 -26.60 4.87
N GLU A 123 10.37 -26.50 4.13
CA GLU A 123 9.92 -25.27 3.49
C GLU A 123 8.71 -24.66 4.21
N ILE A 124 8.62 -23.33 4.20
CA ILE A 124 7.44 -22.60 4.69
C ILE A 124 6.30 -22.81 3.69
N LYS A 125 5.19 -23.40 4.15
CA LYS A 125 3.97 -23.61 3.35
C LYS A 125 2.90 -22.56 3.60
N GLY A 126 2.99 -21.82 4.70
CA GLY A 126 2.05 -20.75 5.05
C GLY A 126 2.38 -20.16 6.41
N ILE A 127 1.54 -19.21 6.81
CA ILE A 127 1.53 -18.61 8.14
C ILE A 127 0.15 -18.87 8.73
N GLU A 128 0.12 -19.44 9.92
CA GLU A 128 -1.09 -19.63 10.71
C GLU A 128 -1.03 -18.76 11.97
N GLN A 129 -2.19 -18.60 12.63
CA GLN A 129 -2.30 -17.81 13.86
C GLN A 129 -1.59 -16.45 13.73
N VAL A 130 -1.97 -15.68 12.73
CA VAL A 130 -1.42 -14.34 12.55
C VAL A 130 -1.66 -13.51 13.82
N THR A 131 -0.59 -13.10 14.48
CA THR A 131 -0.62 -12.33 15.72
C THR A 131 -0.28 -10.86 15.54
N SER A 132 0.28 -10.50 14.37
CA SER A 132 0.62 -9.12 14.05
C SER A 132 0.39 -8.83 12.57
N LEU A 133 -0.23 -7.69 12.32
CA LEU A 133 -0.41 -7.09 11.00
C LEU A 133 0.19 -5.70 11.00
N ASN A 134 0.96 -5.40 9.97
CA ASN A 134 1.55 -4.10 9.74
C ASN A 134 1.14 -3.57 8.36
N VAL A 135 0.10 -2.76 8.31
CA VAL A 135 -0.46 -2.22 7.07
C VAL A 135 0.25 -0.92 6.74
N ARG A 136 1.08 -0.93 5.69
CA ARG A 136 1.77 0.25 5.18
C ARG A 136 0.96 0.88 4.07
N ILE A 137 0.66 2.17 4.22
CA ILE A 137 -0.12 2.94 3.27
C ILE A 137 0.82 3.54 2.23
N ALA A 138 0.67 3.13 0.98
CA ALA A 138 1.38 3.75 -0.12
C ALA A 138 0.89 5.18 -0.31
N ARG A 139 1.81 6.12 -0.51
CA ARG A 139 1.48 7.52 -0.78
C ARG A 139 1.95 7.90 -2.16
N GLU A 140 1.06 8.52 -2.92
CA GLU A 140 1.42 9.22 -4.13
C GLU A 140 1.77 10.68 -3.81
N ILE A 141 2.80 11.18 -4.45
CA ILE A 141 3.23 12.58 -4.33
C ILE A 141 3.21 13.19 -5.75
N PRO A 142 2.05 13.65 -6.21
CA PRO A 142 1.94 14.25 -7.54
C PRO A 142 2.84 15.47 -7.68
N GLY A 143 3.52 15.56 -8.82
CA GLY A 143 4.41 16.70 -9.15
C GLY A 143 5.84 16.54 -8.62
N VAL A 144 6.19 15.47 -7.89
CA VAL A 144 7.57 15.26 -7.41
C VAL A 144 8.55 15.09 -8.57
N ALA A 145 8.10 14.60 -9.71
CA ALA A 145 8.92 14.43 -10.91
C ALA A 145 8.94 15.68 -11.83
N ALA A 146 8.16 16.70 -11.55
CA ALA A 146 8.09 17.91 -12.40
C ALA A 146 9.46 18.54 -12.72
N PRO A 147 10.43 18.62 -11.79
CA PRO A 147 11.77 19.14 -12.07
C PRO A 147 12.57 18.31 -13.08
N LEU A 148 12.21 17.03 -13.29
CA LEU A 148 12.92 16.13 -14.20
C LEU A 148 12.26 16.03 -15.59
N MET A 149 11.03 16.55 -15.74
CA MET A 149 10.26 16.32 -16.96
C MET A 149 10.95 16.86 -18.20
N GLU A 150 11.55 18.05 -18.16
CA GLU A 150 12.28 18.61 -19.30
C GLU A 150 13.43 17.71 -19.74
N ALA A 151 14.22 17.21 -18.78
CA ALA A 151 15.31 16.30 -19.06
C ALA A 151 14.81 14.95 -19.62
N VAL A 152 13.71 14.42 -19.09
CA VAL A 152 13.09 13.17 -19.57
C VAL A 152 12.58 13.30 -21.00
N LEU A 153 11.93 14.40 -21.34
CA LEU A 153 11.36 14.62 -22.67
C LEU A 153 12.42 14.89 -23.75
N THR A 154 13.59 15.40 -23.38
CA THR A 154 14.67 15.74 -24.30
C THR A 154 15.77 14.68 -24.38
N MET A 155 15.77 13.69 -23.47
CA MET A 155 16.81 12.67 -23.44
C MET A 155 16.78 11.76 -24.69
N ARG A 156 17.97 11.40 -25.16
CA ARG A 156 18.17 10.44 -26.26
C ARG A 156 18.53 9.04 -25.79
N TYR A 157 18.84 8.89 -24.53
CA TYR A 157 19.32 7.66 -23.91
C TYR A 157 18.45 7.36 -22.67
N GLY A 158 18.59 6.15 -22.09
CA GLY A 158 17.88 5.79 -20.88
C GLY A 158 18.34 6.58 -19.67
N MET A 159 17.50 6.66 -18.65
CA MET A 159 17.78 7.25 -17.33
C MET A 159 17.83 6.14 -16.28
N LEU A 160 18.83 6.21 -15.40
CA LEU A 160 18.93 5.34 -14.23
C LEU A 160 18.62 6.14 -12.96
N ILE A 161 17.58 5.71 -12.22
CA ILE A 161 17.25 6.29 -10.91
C ILE A 161 17.81 5.35 -9.83
N TYR A 162 18.79 5.81 -9.07
CA TYR A 162 19.41 5.05 -8.00
C TYR A 162 19.51 5.83 -6.69
N GLY A 163 19.63 5.12 -5.58
CA GLY A 163 19.75 5.72 -4.24
C GLY A 163 19.43 4.71 -3.13
N PRO A 164 19.62 5.06 -1.87
CA PRO A 164 19.35 4.18 -0.73
C PRO A 164 17.87 3.80 -0.62
N PRO A 165 17.54 2.75 0.14
CA PRO A 165 16.15 2.44 0.48
C PRO A 165 15.44 3.65 1.10
N GLY A 166 14.16 3.86 0.76
CA GLY A 166 13.36 4.98 1.28
C GLY A 166 13.66 6.36 0.68
N SER A 167 14.58 6.48 -0.29
CA SER A 167 14.92 7.78 -0.92
C SER A 167 13.89 8.31 -1.92
N GLY A 168 12.74 7.64 -2.09
CA GLY A 168 11.66 8.10 -2.96
C GLY A 168 11.77 7.68 -4.43
N LYS A 169 12.68 6.76 -4.80
CA LYS A 169 12.86 6.30 -6.20
C LYS A 169 11.56 5.83 -6.86
N THR A 170 10.83 4.94 -6.18
CA THR A 170 9.54 4.42 -6.68
C THR A 170 8.49 5.52 -6.77
N THR A 171 8.45 6.43 -5.80
CA THR A 171 7.54 7.59 -5.80
C THR A 171 7.82 8.51 -7.00
N LEU A 172 9.10 8.78 -7.26
CA LEU A 172 9.54 9.57 -8.40
C LEU A 172 9.16 8.90 -9.73
N LEU A 173 9.41 7.59 -9.84
CA LEU A 173 9.10 6.81 -11.04
C LEU A 173 7.58 6.75 -11.30
N LYS A 174 6.76 6.55 -10.26
CA LYS A 174 5.30 6.61 -10.37
C LYS A 174 4.82 7.94 -10.93
N ASP A 175 5.33 9.03 -10.41
CA ASP A 175 4.91 10.36 -10.85
C ASP A 175 5.40 10.69 -12.26
N LEU A 176 6.59 10.23 -12.66
CA LEU A 176 7.06 10.31 -14.06
C LEU A 176 6.10 9.60 -15.01
N ILE A 177 5.75 8.34 -14.69
CA ILE A 177 4.81 7.56 -15.50
C ILE A 177 3.47 8.27 -15.59
N ARG A 178 2.94 8.75 -14.46
CA ARG A 178 1.66 9.47 -14.39
C ARG A 178 1.68 10.74 -15.24
N GLN A 179 2.74 11.55 -15.19
CA GLN A 179 2.85 12.79 -15.95
C GLN A 179 2.98 12.52 -17.44
N LEU A 180 3.75 11.50 -17.85
CA LEU A 180 3.89 11.11 -19.26
C LEU A 180 2.58 10.52 -19.81
N ALA A 181 1.96 9.60 -19.06
CA ALA A 181 0.72 8.94 -19.48
C ALA A 181 -0.50 9.87 -19.43
N GLY A 182 -0.48 10.89 -18.57
CA GLY A 182 -1.58 11.84 -18.39
C GLY A 182 -1.71 12.90 -19.48
N GLY A 183 -0.84 12.89 -20.49
CA GLY A 183 -0.93 13.80 -21.64
C GLY A 183 -0.56 15.26 -21.36
N ALA A 184 -0.17 15.62 -20.12
CA ALA A 184 0.20 17.00 -19.77
C ALA A 184 1.41 17.55 -20.57
N HIS A 185 2.22 16.65 -21.10
CA HIS A 185 3.42 16.96 -21.88
C HIS A 185 3.35 16.48 -23.34
N GLY A 186 2.15 16.29 -23.86
CA GLY A 186 1.88 15.74 -25.19
C GLY A 186 1.56 14.24 -25.13
N TYR A 187 1.37 13.64 -26.31
CA TYR A 187 1.05 12.22 -26.41
C TYR A 187 2.32 11.36 -26.26
N HIS A 188 2.32 10.49 -25.27
CA HIS A 188 3.38 9.52 -25.03
C HIS A 188 2.79 8.13 -24.77
N THR A 189 3.34 7.10 -25.42
CA THR A 189 3.07 5.72 -25.08
C THR A 189 4.04 5.30 -23.99
N VAL A 190 3.52 4.90 -22.82
CA VAL A 190 4.32 4.52 -21.66
C VAL A 190 4.11 3.04 -21.37
N ALA A 191 5.20 2.26 -21.31
CA ALA A 191 5.20 0.88 -20.85
C ALA A 191 5.98 0.80 -19.53
N ALA A 192 5.43 0.15 -18.52
CA ALA A 192 6.09 -0.06 -17.25
C ALA A 192 6.15 -1.55 -16.92
N ALA A 193 7.35 -2.06 -16.61
CA ALA A 193 7.56 -3.40 -16.09
C ALA A 193 7.70 -3.31 -14.57
N ASP A 194 6.79 -3.95 -13.84
CA ASP A 194 6.72 -3.90 -12.38
C ASP A 194 6.76 -5.31 -11.79
N GLU A 195 7.97 -5.85 -11.61
CA GLU A 195 8.17 -7.21 -11.09
C GLU A 195 7.67 -7.38 -9.64
N ARG A 196 7.58 -6.29 -8.88
CA ARG A 196 7.22 -6.31 -7.46
C ARG A 196 5.83 -5.80 -7.16
N GLY A 197 5.08 -5.38 -8.16
CA GLY A 197 3.78 -4.76 -7.97
C GLY A 197 3.85 -3.46 -7.15
N GLU A 198 4.94 -2.70 -7.24
CA GLU A 198 5.14 -1.47 -6.46
C GLU A 198 4.60 -0.23 -7.16
N LEU A 199 4.46 -0.26 -8.49
CA LEU A 199 4.09 0.92 -9.26
C LEU A 199 2.60 1.23 -9.18
N HIS A 200 1.73 0.23 -9.01
CA HIS A 200 0.27 0.36 -8.87
C HIS A 200 -0.29 1.61 -9.57
N LEU A 201 -0.21 1.56 -10.88
CA LEU A 201 -0.70 2.66 -11.70
C LEU A 201 -2.22 2.55 -11.77
N ASP A 202 -2.93 3.61 -11.43
CA ASP A 202 -4.40 3.66 -11.50
C ASP A 202 -4.92 3.31 -12.90
N GLN A 203 -6.03 2.60 -12.94
CA GLN A 203 -6.59 1.95 -14.12
C GLN A 203 -7.16 2.87 -15.20
N THR A 204 -6.98 4.16 -15.12
CA THR A 204 -7.42 5.09 -16.18
C THR A 204 -6.42 5.07 -17.34
N GLY A 205 -6.65 4.13 -18.26
CA GLY A 205 -5.88 4.01 -19.50
C GLY A 205 -4.78 2.96 -19.51
N LEU A 206 -4.66 2.14 -18.47
CA LEU A 206 -3.69 1.04 -18.42
C LEU A 206 -4.21 -0.21 -19.13
N VAL A 207 -3.52 -0.62 -20.18
CA VAL A 207 -3.66 -1.98 -20.73
C VAL A 207 -2.58 -2.85 -20.09
N THR A 208 -2.98 -3.77 -19.23
CA THR A 208 -2.08 -4.77 -18.67
C THR A 208 -1.61 -5.71 -19.80
N LEU A 209 -0.34 -5.73 -20.11
CA LEU A 209 0.27 -6.60 -21.13
C LEU A 209 0.24 -8.09 -20.76
N ASP A 210 -0.15 -8.45 -19.56
CA ASP A 210 -0.40 -9.84 -19.13
C ASP A 210 -1.31 -10.62 -20.08
N ARG A 211 -2.23 -9.93 -20.76
CA ARG A 211 -3.14 -10.56 -21.73
C ARG A 211 -2.57 -10.69 -23.14
N LEU A 212 -1.55 -9.91 -23.49
CA LEU A 212 -1.06 -9.84 -24.86
C LEU A 212 0.17 -10.70 -25.14
N LEU A 213 1.03 -10.99 -24.17
CA LEU A 213 2.32 -11.62 -24.42
C LEU A 213 2.68 -12.82 -23.52
N GLY A 214 1.82 -13.25 -22.60
CA GLY A 214 2.08 -14.41 -21.73
C GLY A 214 3.29 -14.23 -20.78
N TYR A 215 3.72 -13.00 -20.55
CA TYR A 215 4.79 -12.68 -19.59
C TYR A 215 4.24 -12.54 -18.17
N PRO A 216 5.07 -12.86 -17.15
CA PRO A 216 4.63 -12.83 -15.76
C PRO A 216 4.20 -11.43 -15.33
N LYS A 217 3.06 -11.39 -14.67
CA LYS A 217 2.41 -10.36 -13.87
C LYS A 217 3.23 -9.06 -13.73
N HIS A 218 2.80 -7.93 -14.25
CA HIS A 218 3.30 -6.59 -13.92
C HIS A 218 3.91 -5.74 -15.05
N LEU A 219 3.54 -5.98 -16.28
CA LEU A 219 3.80 -5.02 -17.33
C LEU A 219 2.53 -4.21 -17.62
N ALA A 220 2.57 -2.91 -17.39
CA ALA A 220 1.46 -2.01 -17.68
C ALA A 220 1.85 -1.07 -18.84
N VAL A 221 0.98 -0.95 -19.84
CA VAL A 221 1.13 0.02 -20.93
C VAL A 221 0.05 1.06 -20.79
N THR A 222 0.41 2.34 -20.78
CA THR A 222 -0.55 3.45 -20.80
C THR A 222 -0.45 4.20 -22.11
N HIS A 223 -1.58 4.62 -22.64
CA HIS A 223 -1.67 5.53 -23.76
C HIS A 223 -2.25 6.85 -23.26
N ALA A 224 -1.56 7.96 -23.50
CA ALA A 224 -2.17 9.28 -23.35
C ALA A 224 -3.10 9.52 -24.55
N ALA A 225 -4.33 9.94 -24.27
CA ALA A 225 -5.33 10.31 -25.28
C ALA A 225 -5.10 11.74 -25.79
#